data_2f342e923e1c508914c55b1a6811455c
#
_entry.id   2f342e923e1c508914c55b1a6811455c
#
_cell.length_a   1.000
_cell.length_b   1.000
_cell.length_c   1.000
_cell.angle_alpha   90.00
_cell.angle_beta   90.00
_cell.angle_gamma   90.00
#
_symmetry.space_group_name_H-M   'P 1'
#
loop_
_entity.id
_entity.type
_entity.pdbx_description
1 polymer ?
#
loop_
_entity_poly.entity_id
_entity_poly.type
_entity_poly.pdbx_seq_one_letter_code
_entity_poly.pdbx_strand_id
1 'polypeptide(L)'
;MPSNLSTTSFLGSTRNPWSYQKVEQVDRDISTAWLTLEDITQQLNLFDDESQDAYLTGLELATRMAVEDYLGMSILPVQYKAYYGATNNSMGMQTSLDLPEVSQDTNNSTGVTVDYVKYYNMDTPPVLTTIEDTEYFYDPTGNKIVINSLPNDINAFMTNPVVVIYSLNSNPISTYPVIKQAGLLL
;
A
#
# COMPACT_ATOMS: atom_id res chain seq x y z
N MET A 1 11.97 -30.79 18.73
CA MET A 1 11.22 -30.17 17.63
C MET A 1 11.50 -28.68 17.66
N PRO A 2 12.01 -28.06 16.63
CA PRO A 2 12.16 -26.61 16.65
C PRO A 2 10.76 -26.00 16.64
N SER A 3 10.46 -25.23 17.69
CA SER A 3 9.27 -24.40 17.73
C SER A 3 9.34 -23.45 16.54
N ASN A 4 8.35 -23.49 15.67
CA ASN A 4 8.15 -22.43 14.69
C ASN A 4 7.96 -21.12 15.44
N LEU A 5 9.05 -20.40 15.65
CA LEU A 5 9.01 -19.00 15.99
C LEU A 5 8.43 -18.30 14.78
N SER A 6 7.11 -18.16 14.77
CA SER A 6 6.44 -17.28 13.82
C SER A 6 7.06 -15.89 14.00
N THR A 7 7.83 -15.47 13.03
CA THR A 7 8.41 -14.11 12.98
C THR A 7 7.34 -13.02 13.07
N THR A 8 6.10 -13.38 12.77
CA THR A 8 4.93 -12.50 12.90
C THR A 8 4.58 -12.15 14.34
N SER A 9 4.85 -13.04 15.30
CA SER A 9 4.58 -12.76 16.72
C SER A 9 5.59 -11.77 17.32
N PHE A 10 6.78 -11.69 16.76
CA PHE A 10 7.84 -10.83 17.29
C PHE A 10 7.64 -9.34 16.92
N LEU A 11 6.98 -9.05 15.81
CA LEU A 11 6.75 -7.68 15.34
C LEU A 11 5.33 -7.18 15.57
N GLY A 12 4.46 -7.96 16.21
CA GLY A 12 3.05 -7.60 16.39
C GLY A 12 2.28 -7.46 15.06
N SER A 13 2.88 -7.83 13.94
CA SER A 13 2.28 -7.77 12.63
C SER A 13 1.47 -9.05 12.37
N THR A 14 0.21 -8.89 12.05
CA THR A 14 -0.64 -9.98 11.55
C THR A 14 -0.34 -10.31 10.09
N ARG A 15 0.54 -9.54 9.44
CA ARG A 15 0.93 -9.76 8.05
C ARG A 15 1.74 -11.04 7.92
N ASN A 16 1.34 -11.90 7.02
CA ASN A 16 2.15 -13.01 6.58
C ASN A 16 3.09 -12.51 5.47
N PRO A 17 4.41 -12.38 5.72
CA PRO A 17 5.35 -11.87 4.73
C PRO A 17 5.45 -12.76 3.48
N TRP A 18 4.87 -13.94 3.52
CA TRP A 18 4.86 -14.90 2.41
C TRP A 18 3.55 -14.87 1.59
N SER A 19 2.58 -14.05 1.98
CA SER A 19 1.29 -14.00 1.28
C SER A 19 1.38 -13.27 -0.07
N TYR A 20 2.28 -12.28 -0.20
CA TYR A 20 2.57 -11.61 -1.46
C TYR A 20 4.04 -11.73 -1.82
N GLN A 21 4.35 -11.75 -3.11
CA GLN A 21 5.72 -11.91 -3.59
C GLN A 21 6.28 -10.63 -4.23
N LYS A 22 5.41 -9.72 -4.65
CA LYS A 22 5.79 -8.46 -5.26
C LYS A 22 4.73 -7.39 -4.99
N VAL A 23 5.19 -6.18 -4.71
CA VAL A 23 4.35 -4.98 -4.61
C VAL A 23 4.91 -3.93 -5.55
N GLU A 24 4.04 -3.28 -6.29
CA GLU A 24 4.36 -2.15 -7.14
C GLU A 24 3.51 -0.95 -6.71
N GLN A 25 4.12 0.19 -6.57
CA GLN A 25 3.42 1.46 -6.50
C GLN A 25 3.06 1.87 -7.93
N VAL A 26 1.76 1.98 -8.22
CA VAL A 26 1.27 2.24 -9.58
C VAL A 26 1.06 3.73 -9.80
N ASP A 27 0.46 4.38 -8.81
CA ASP A 27 0.18 5.80 -8.84
C ASP A 27 0.41 6.42 -7.47
N ARG A 28 0.84 7.68 -7.46
CA ARG A 28 1.12 8.47 -6.26
C ARG A 28 0.75 9.91 -6.51
N ASP A 29 0.06 10.53 -5.59
CA ASP A 29 -0.16 11.97 -5.66
C ASP A 29 1.16 12.73 -5.42
N ILE A 30 1.72 13.25 -6.51
CA ILE A 30 2.91 14.10 -6.51
C ILE A 30 2.57 15.57 -6.70
N SER A 31 1.28 15.90 -6.94
CA SER A 31 0.81 17.24 -7.23
C SER A 31 0.38 18.02 -5.99
N THR A 32 -0.09 17.29 -4.97
CA THR A 32 -0.53 17.87 -3.71
C THR A 32 0.67 18.00 -2.78
N ALA A 33 0.92 19.20 -2.28
CA ALA A 33 1.94 19.43 -1.26
C ALA A 33 1.43 19.00 0.13
N TRP A 34 2.24 18.26 0.86
CA TRP A 34 1.99 17.94 2.27
C TRP A 34 2.33 19.12 3.18
N LEU A 35 3.47 19.77 2.92
CA LEU A 35 3.87 21.02 3.58
C LEU A 35 3.58 22.17 2.63
N THR A 36 2.88 23.20 3.11
CA THR A 36 2.61 24.36 2.29
C THR A 36 3.86 25.22 2.15
N LEU A 37 3.97 25.98 1.03
CA LEU A 37 5.06 26.94 0.88
C LEU A 37 5.07 27.96 2.02
N GLU A 38 3.89 28.37 2.52
CA GLU A 38 3.78 29.25 3.66
C GLU A 38 4.41 28.65 4.94
N ASP A 39 4.14 27.37 5.23
CA ASP A 39 4.77 26.68 6.37
C ASP A 39 6.29 26.65 6.23
N ILE A 40 6.80 26.37 5.03
CA ILE A 40 8.24 26.28 4.75
C ILE A 40 8.93 27.66 4.80
N THR A 41 8.37 28.64 4.14
CA THR A 41 8.92 30.02 4.13
C THR A 41 8.90 30.65 5.52
N GLN A 42 7.86 30.37 6.30
CA GLN A 42 7.79 30.79 7.70
C GLN A 42 8.87 30.11 8.56
N GLN A 43 9.08 28.81 8.38
CA GLN A 43 10.12 28.07 9.11
C GLN A 43 11.53 28.57 8.77
N LEU A 44 11.78 28.93 7.50
CA LEU A 44 13.06 29.41 7.00
C LEU A 44 13.25 30.93 7.14
N ASN A 45 12.24 31.65 7.62
CA ASN A 45 12.23 33.13 7.69
C ASN A 45 12.44 33.81 6.33
N LEU A 46 11.91 33.23 5.26
CA LEU A 46 11.99 33.76 3.90
C LEU A 46 10.73 34.59 3.60
N PHE A 47 10.53 35.66 4.35
CA PHE A 47 9.36 36.52 4.17
C PHE A 47 9.42 37.28 2.83
N ASP A 48 8.35 37.17 2.05
CA ASP A 48 8.13 37.87 0.77
C ASP A 48 9.19 37.58 -0.32
N ASP A 49 9.99 36.52 -0.19
CA ASP A 49 10.95 36.09 -1.22
C ASP A 49 10.43 34.86 -1.99
N GLU A 50 9.77 35.11 -3.12
CA GLU A 50 9.25 34.06 -4.00
C GLU A 50 10.32 33.44 -4.93
N SER A 51 11.56 33.96 -4.90
CA SER A 51 12.61 33.49 -5.81
C SER A 51 13.00 32.04 -5.64
N GLN A 52 12.69 31.44 -4.48
CA GLN A 52 13.03 30.07 -4.10
C GLN A 52 11.83 29.10 -4.20
N ASP A 53 10.64 29.56 -4.53
CA ASP A 53 9.41 28.74 -4.47
C ASP A 53 9.49 27.44 -5.26
N ALA A 54 10.02 27.50 -6.47
CA ALA A 54 10.18 26.31 -7.31
C ALA A 54 11.16 25.28 -6.68
N TYR A 55 12.22 25.76 -6.05
CA TYR A 55 13.18 24.93 -5.34
C TYR A 55 12.57 24.32 -4.08
N LEU A 56 11.87 25.12 -3.29
CA LEU A 56 11.19 24.68 -2.06
C LEU A 56 10.10 23.65 -2.33
N THR A 57 9.36 23.81 -3.43
CA THR A 57 8.37 22.80 -3.86
C THR A 57 9.02 21.45 -4.19
N GLY A 58 10.17 21.48 -4.88
CA GLY A 58 10.92 20.26 -5.16
C GLY A 58 11.51 19.62 -3.90
N LEU A 59 11.96 20.44 -2.96
CA LEU A 59 12.49 19.98 -1.67
C LEU A 59 11.38 19.37 -0.80
N GLU A 60 10.17 19.94 -0.80
CA GLU A 60 9.01 19.38 -0.11
C GLU A 60 8.73 17.97 -0.56
N LEU A 61 8.66 17.74 -1.87
CA LEU A 61 8.42 16.40 -2.41
C LEU A 61 9.50 15.40 -1.97
N ALA A 62 10.77 15.80 -2.02
CA ALA A 62 11.89 14.94 -1.58
C ALA A 62 11.81 14.63 -0.08
N THR A 63 11.49 15.62 0.74
CA THR A 63 11.31 15.48 2.18
C THR A 63 10.14 14.57 2.52
N ARG A 64 9.00 14.75 1.84
CA ARG A 64 7.83 13.88 2.01
C ARG A 64 8.18 12.43 1.68
N MET A 65 8.84 12.17 0.57
CA MET A 65 9.27 10.82 0.21
C MET A 65 10.19 10.20 1.26
N ALA A 66 11.13 10.98 1.80
CA ALA A 66 12.02 10.51 2.86
C ALA A 66 11.27 10.17 4.16
N VAL A 67 10.28 10.99 4.52
CA VAL A 67 9.42 10.72 5.69
C VAL A 67 8.55 9.49 5.48
N GLU A 68 7.95 9.32 4.30
CA GLU A 68 7.15 8.14 3.96
C GLU A 68 7.99 6.86 3.98
N ASP A 69 9.21 6.89 3.45
CA ASP A 69 10.14 5.76 3.50
C ASP A 69 10.52 5.40 4.93
N TYR A 70 10.77 6.41 5.78
CA TYR A 70 11.09 6.19 7.18
C TYR A 70 9.92 5.61 7.97
N LEU A 71 8.71 6.09 7.73
CA LEU A 71 7.49 5.62 8.38
C LEU A 71 6.99 4.28 7.84
N GLY A 72 7.40 3.88 6.63
CA GLY A 72 6.88 2.71 5.93
C GLY A 72 5.41 2.85 5.54
N MET A 73 4.92 4.06 5.31
CA MET A 73 3.54 4.33 4.92
C MET A 73 3.41 5.64 4.17
N SER A 74 2.44 5.71 3.26
CA SER A 74 2.16 6.93 2.50
C SER A 74 1.42 7.96 3.33
N ILE A 75 1.75 9.22 3.15
CA ILE A 75 1.06 10.38 3.75
C ILE A 75 -0.15 10.78 2.89
N LEU A 76 0.05 10.85 1.58
CA LEU A 76 -0.97 11.20 0.58
C LEU A 76 -1.51 9.97 -0.15
N PRO A 77 -2.59 10.11 -0.93
CA PRO A 77 -3.18 9.00 -1.67
C PRO A 77 -2.17 8.30 -2.57
N VAL A 78 -2.26 6.98 -2.60
CA VAL A 78 -1.38 6.12 -3.40
C VAL A 78 -2.12 4.88 -3.85
N GLN A 79 -1.82 4.38 -5.04
CA GLN A 79 -2.34 3.12 -5.53
C GLN A 79 -1.22 2.07 -5.58
N TYR A 80 -1.51 0.90 -5.06
CA TYR A 80 -0.62 -0.25 -5.07
C TYR A 80 -1.17 -1.40 -5.91
N LYS A 81 -0.24 -2.19 -6.41
CA LYS A 81 -0.52 -3.44 -7.09
C LYS A 81 0.30 -4.54 -6.44
N ALA A 82 -0.38 -5.46 -5.77
CA ALA A 82 0.23 -6.58 -5.11
C ALA A 82 0.00 -7.87 -5.88
N TYR A 83 1.03 -8.72 -5.93
CA TYR A 83 1.04 -9.97 -6.66
C TYR A 83 1.16 -11.14 -5.70
N TYR A 84 0.33 -12.16 -5.92
CA TYR A 84 0.24 -13.33 -5.07
C TYR A 84 0.47 -14.60 -5.85
N GLY A 85 1.29 -15.49 -5.27
CA GLY A 85 1.53 -16.80 -5.82
C GLY A 85 0.32 -17.70 -5.67
N ALA A 86 0.08 -18.53 -6.67
CA ALA A 86 -0.75 -19.70 -6.49
C ALA A 86 0.04 -20.69 -5.64
N THR A 87 -0.26 -20.76 -4.36
CA THR A 87 0.38 -21.75 -3.51
C THR A 87 -0.16 -23.14 -3.85
N ASN A 88 0.64 -23.88 -4.59
CA ASN A 88 0.40 -25.30 -4.88
C ASN A 88 0.65 -26.19 -3.66
N ASN A 89 0.27 -25.76 -2.48
CA ASN A 89 0.28 -26.69 -1.35
C ASN A 89 -1.00 -27.52 -1.44
N SER A 90 -0.86 -28.78 -1.18
CA SER A 90 -1.92 -29.79 -1.07
C SER A 90 -3.07 -29.42 -0.09
N MET A 91 -3.08 -28.23 0.46
CA MET A 91 -4.08 -27.68 1.37
C MET A 91 -5.03 -26.65 0.72
N GLY A 92 -4.97 -26.45 -0.58
CA GLY A 92 -5.82 -25.48 -1.28
C GLY A 92 -5.17 -24.11 -1.46
N MET A 93 -5.76 -23.32 -2.35
CA MET A 93 -5.29 -21.97 -2.65
C MET A 93 -5.58 -21.03 -1.47
N GLN A 94 -4.72 -20.07 -1.29
CA GLN A 94 -4.88 -19.05 -0.28
C GLN A 94 -6.11 -18.20 -0.59
N THR A 95 -7.11 -18.26 0.29
CA THR A 95 -8.35 -17.47 0.15
C THR A 95 -8.26 -16.12 0.84
N SER A 96 -7.17 -15.83 1.53
CA SER A 96 -6.94 -14.60 2.26
C SER A 96 -5.61 -13.99 1.84
N LEU A 97 -5.67 -12.83 1.21
CA LEU A 97 -4.53 -12.10 0.63
C LEU A 97 -4.23 -10.87 1.48
N ASP A 98 -3.06 -10.83 2.11
CA ASP A 98 -2.64 -9.68 2.91
C ASP A 98 -2.37 -8.47 2.00
N LEU A 99 -2.90 -7.30 2.35
CA LEU A 99 -2.57 -6.05 1.66
C LEU A 99 -1.35 -5.40 2.33
N PRO A 100 -0.20 -5.35 1.63
CA PRO A 100 0.97 -4.64 2.13
C PRO A 100 0.74 -3.12 2.18
N GLU A 101 1.59 -2.41 2.91
CA GLU A 101 1.61 -0.95 3.02
C GLU A 101 0.33 -0.30 3.59
N VAL A 102 -0.66 -1.08 4.01
CA VAL A 102 -1.86 -0.55 4.65
C VAL A 102 -1.53 -0.17 6.10
N SER A 103 -1.70 1.10 6.45
CA SER A 103 -1.53 1.54 7.83
C SER A 103 -2.61 0.91 8.72
N GLN A 104 -2.20 0.46 9.90
CA GLN A 104 -3.12 -0.15 10.87
C GLN A 104 -3.87 0.91 11.70
N ASP A 105 -4.22 2.04 11.12
CA ASP A 105 -5.08 2.98 11.84
C ASP A 105 -6.48 2.39 11.97
N THR A 106 -6.75 1.82 13.14
CA THR A 106 -8.02 1.19 13.50
C THR A 106 -9.23 2.12 13.42
N ASN A 107 -8.99 3.42 13.36
CA ASN A 107 -10.06 4.42 13.28
C ASN A 107 -10.49 4.71 11.83
N ASN A 108 -9.76 4.21 10.84
CA ASN A 108 -9.99 4.57 9.44
C ASN A 108 -10.14 3.33 8.54
N SER A 109 -11.13 2.49 8.86
CA SER A 109 -11.51 1.34 8.02
C SER A 109 -11.95 1.74 6.59
N THR A 110 -12.12 3.03 6.33
CA THR A 110 -12.51 3.58 5.03
C THR A 110 -11.30 4.06 4.20
N GLY A 111 -10.08 3.92 4.73
CA GLY A 111 -8.87 4.39 4.05
C GLY A 111 -8.41 3.52 2.89
N VAL A 112 -8.95 2.31 2.76
CA VAL A 112 -8.58 1.36 1.71
C VAL A 112 -9.75 1.18 0.76
N THR A 113 -9.50 1.34 -0.53
CA THR A 113 -10.44 1.00 -1.60
C THR A 113 -9.81 -0.10 -2.45
N VAL A 114 -10.50 -1.23 -2.57
CA VAL A 114 -10.07 -2.29 -3.49
C VAL A 114 -10.61 -1.96 -4.86
N ASP A 115 -9.70 -1.67 -5.79
CA ASP A 115 -10.09 -1.27 -7.14
C ASP A 115 -10.41 -2.50 -7.99
N TYR A 116 -9.53 -3.52 -7.95
CA TYR A 116 -9.72 -4.76 -8.69
C TYR A 116 -8.98 -5.91 -8.04
N VAL A 117 -9.61 -7.09 -8.06
CA VAL A 117 -8.93 -8.38 -7.88
C VAL A 117 -8.93 -9.09 -9.22
N LYS A 118 -7.75 -9.43 -9.72
CA LYS A 118 -7.56 -10.04 -11.05
C LYS A 118 -6.70 -11.29 -10.96
N TYR A 119 -6.82 -12.13 -11.97
CA TYR A 119 -5.97 -13.32 -12.11
C TYR A 119 -5.61 -13.57 -13.57
N TYR A 120 -4.49 -14.22 -13.79
CA TYR A 120 -4.12 -14.74 -15.11
C TYR A 120 -4.76 -16.11 -15.30
N ASN A 121 -5.52 -16.26 -16.37
CA ASN A 121 -6.18 -17.52 -16.73
C ASN A 121 -5.23 -18.48 -17.46
N MET A 122 -5.71 -19.71 -17.76
CA MET A 122 -4.93 -20.75 -18.44
C MET A 122 -4.86 -20.59 -19.97
N ASP A 123 -5.35 -19.49 -20.54
CA ASP A 123 -5.27 -19.27 -21.99
C ASP A 123 -3.81 -19.16 -22.46
N THR A 124 -3.61 -19.33 -23.75
CA THR A 124 -2.30 -19.19 -24.38
C THR A 124 -2.34 -18.12 -25.46
N PRO A 125 -1.80 -16.91 -25.23
CA PRO A 125 -1.14 -16.44 -24.01
C PRO A 125 -2.12 -16.22 -22.85
N PRO A 126 -1.63 -16.26 -21.58
CA PRO A 126 -2.47 -16.00 -20.41
C PRO A 126 -3.11 -14.61 -20.45
N VAL A 127 -4.39 -14.53 -20.15
CA VAL A 127 -5.17 -13.29 -20.13
C VAL A 127 -5.47 -12.88 -18.70
N LEU A 128 -5.30 -11.58 -18.39
CA LEU A 128 -5.62 -11.02 -17.09
C LEU A 128 -7.13 -10.80 -16.98
N THR A 129 -7.80 -11.59 -16.15
CA THR A 129 -9.26 -11.63 -15.97
C THR A 129 -9.63 -11.04 -14.60
N THR A 130 -10.73 -10.31 -14.53
CA THR A 130 -11.22 -9.72 -13.26
C THR A 130 -12.09 -10.73 -12.52
N ILE A 131 -11.89 -10.83 -11.19
CA ILE A 131 -12.80 -11.55 -10.28
C ILE A 131 -13.96 -10.61 -9.96
N GLU A 132 -15.17 -11.13 -9.99
CA GLU A 132 -16.37 -10.35 -9.71
C GLU A 132 -16.39 -9.87 -8.25
N ASP A 133 -16.87 -8.66 -8.00
CA ASP A 133 -16.88 -8.01 -6.68
C ASP A 133 -17.70 -8.80 -5.63
N THR A 134 -18.60 -9.68 -6.09
CA THR A 134 -19.38 -10.58 -5.24
C THR A 134 -18.60 -11.78 -4.71
N GLU A 135 -17.46 -12.09 -5.32
CA GLU A 135 -16.64 -13.25 -5.00
C GLU A 135 -15.52 -12.94 -4.00
N TYR A 136 -15.37 -11.68 -3.59
CA TYR A 136 -14.41 -11.29 -2.57
C TYR A 136 -14.93 -10.14 -1.71
N PHE A 137 -14.29 -9.92 -0.57
CA PHE A 137 -14.52 -8.74 0.25
C PHE A 137 -13.23 -8.30 0.95
N TYR A 138 -13.16 -7.03 1.32
CA TYR A 138 -12.09 -6.50 2.15
C TYR A 138 -12.40 -6.73 3.63
N ASP A 139 -11.48 -7.36 4.34
CA ASP A 139 -11.52 -7.51 5.81
C ASP A 139 -10.66 -6.42 6.45
N PRO A 140 -11.27 -5.37 7.04
CA PRO A 140 -10.53 -4.30 7.68
C PRO A 140 -9.85 -4.72 8.99
N THR A 141 -10.27 -5.84 9.59
CA THR A 141 -9.69 -6.28 10.86
C THR A 141 -8.29 -6.87 10.68
N GLY A 142 -8.00 -7.42 9.51
CA GLY A 142 -6.73 -8.02 9.17
C GLY A 142 -6.01 -7.33 8.01
N ASN A 143 -6.60 -6.29 7.41
CA ASN A 143 -6.12 -5.66 6.17
C ASN A 143 -5.91 -6.69 5.05
N LYS A 144 -6.94 -7.48 4.80
CA LYS A 144 -6.89 -8.60 3.86
C LYS A 144 -8.03 -8.55 2.85
N ILE A 145 -7.77 -9.12 1.69
CA ILE A 145 -8.83 -9.52 0.77
C ILE A 145 -9.15 -10.98 1.02
N VAL A 146 -10.40 -11.25 1.31
CA VAL A 146 -10.91 -12.63 1.46
C VAL A 146 -11.67 -12.98 0.19
N ILE A 147 -11.23 -14.03 -0.51
CA ILE A 147 -11.85 -14.52 -1.73
C ILE A 147 -12.74 -15.70 -1.36
N ASN A 148 -14.03 -15.59 -1.65
CA ASN A 148 -15.03 -16.61 -1.35
C ASN A 148 -14.90 -17.83 -2.26
N SER A 149 -14.66 -17.57 -3.55
CA SER A 149 -14.52 -18.60 -4.57
C SER A 149 -13.40 -18.25 -5.53
N LEU A 150 -12.40 -19.12 -5.61
CA LEU A 150 -11.31 -18.94 -6.56
C LEU A 150 -11.70 -19.53 -7.93
N PRO A 151 -11.43 -18.81 -9.03
CA PRO A 151 -11.64 -19.33 -10.36
C PRO A 151 -10.83 -20.63 -10.61
N ASN A 152 -11.46 -21.61 -11.27
CA ASN A 152 -10.84 -22.90 -11.54
C ASN A 152 -9.79 -22.86 -12.66
N ASP A 153 -9.77 -21.78 -13.41
CA ASP A 153 -8.90 -21.56 -14.58
C ASP A 153 -7.69 -20.66 -14.27
N ILE A 154 -7.36 -20.46 -12.99
CA ILE A 154 -6.15 -19.73 -12.61
C ILE A 154 -4.91 -20.45 -13.12
N ASN A 155 -4.00 -19.70 -13.73
CA ASN A 155 -2.76 -20.22 -14.28
C ASN A 155 -1.76 -20.59 -13.18
N ALA A 156 -1.78 -21.85 -12.77
CA ALA A 156 -0.89 -22.37 -11.73
C ALA A 156 0.59 -22.48 -12.17
N PHE A 157 0.90 -22.29 -13.46
CA PHE A 157 2.28 -22.29 -13.94
C PHE A 157 2.97 -20.93 -13.78
N MET A 158 2.21 -19.86 -13.61
CA MET A 158 2.76 -18.54 -13.32
C MET A 158 3.16 -18.42 -11.86
N THR A 159 4.25 -17.71 -11.60
CA THR A 159 4.75 -17.50 -10.23
C THR A 159 3.73 -16.72 -9.39
N ASN A 160 3.14 -15.66 -9.95
CA ASN A 160 2.20 -14.76 -9.27
C ASN A 160 0.96 -14.52 -10.14
N PRO A 161 0.06 -15.50 -10.25
CA PRO A 161 -1.09 -15.37 -11.13
C PRO A 161 -2.22 -14.49 -10.59
N VAL A 162 -2.25 -14.19 -9.29
CA VAL A 162 -3.29 -13.35 -8.68
C VAL A 162 -2.73 -11.96 -8.42
N VAL A 163 -3.52 -10.94 -8.74
CA VAL A 163 -3.15 -9.53 -8.66
C VAL A 163 -4.26 -8.75 -8.00
N VAL A 164 -3.91 -8.01 -6.95
CA VAL A 164 -4.83 -7.07 -6.30
C VAL A 164 -4.35 -5.65 -6.55
N ILE A 165 -5.25 -4.79 -7.01
CA ILE A 165 -5.03 -3.36 -7.16
C ILE A 165 -5.91 -2.66 -6.14
N TYR A 166 -5.31 -1.83 -5.31
CA TYR A 166 -6.01 -1.12 -4.25
C TYR A 166 -5.41 0.27 -4.05
N SER A 167 -6.27 1.18 -3.65
CA SER A 167 -5.92 2.58 -3.39
C SER A 167 -6.00 2.86 -1.89
N LEU A 168 -5.02 3.59 -1.40
CA LEU A 168 -5.02 4.15 -0.05
C LEU A 168 -5.36 5.63 -0.13
N ASN A 169 -6.28 6.07 0.71
CA ASN A 169 -6.58 7.49 0.90
C ASN A 169 -5.50 8.17 1.73
N SER A 170 -5.56 9.49 1.84
CA SER A 170 -4.67 10.26 2.71
C SER A 170 -4.63 9.68 4.12
N ASN A 171 -3.44 9.49 4.64
CA ASN A 171 -3.27 8.97 6.00
C ASN A 171 -3.56 10.09 7.02
N PRO A 172 -4.29 9.80 8.12
CA PRO A 172 -4.50 10.76 9.21
C PRO A 172 -3.21 11.33 9.80
N ILE A 173 -2.09 10.61 9.69
CA ILE A 173 -0.77 11.10 10.14
C ILE A 173 -0.35 12.39 9.43
N SER A 174 -0.89 12.69 8.25
CA SER A 174 -0.63 13.95 7.55
C SER A 174 -0.97 15.17 8.40
N THR A 175 -1.89 15.03 9.36
CA THR A 175 -2.34 16.10 10.26
C THR A 175 -1.60 16.12 11.60
N TYR A 176 -0.76 15.12 11.89
CA TYR A 176 -0.04 15.07 13.16
C TYR A 176 1.06 16.13 13.22
N PRO A 177 0.97 17.10 14.18
CA PRO A 177 1.91 18.22 14.25
C PRO A 177 3.36 17.78 14.40
N VAL A 178 3.62 16.68 15.09
CA VAL A 178 4.98 16.16 15.31
C VAL A 178 5.61 15.69 13.99
N ILE A 179 4.83 15.00 13.15
CA ILE A 179 5.30 14.51 11.85
C ILE A 179 5.51 15.68 10.89
N LYS A 180 4.56 16.63 10.88
CA LYS A 180 4.68 17.87 10.09
C LYS A 180 5.93 18.66 10.50
N GLN A 181 6.17 18.81 11.81
CA GLN A 181 7.36 19.50 12.31
C GLN A 181 8.66 18.77 11.94
N ALA A 182 8.66 17.43 11.97
CA ALA A 182 9.81 16.66 11.53
C ALA A 182 10.11 16.90 10.03
N GLY A 183 9.07 16.96 9.20
CA GLY A 183 9.23 17.31 7.78
C GLY A 183 9.78 18.73 7.56
N LEU A 184 9.39 19.70 8.38
CA LEU A 184 9.92 21.07 8.30
C LEU A 184 11.38 21.21 8.79
N LEU A 185 11.91 20.21 9.50
CA LEU A 185 13.29 20.19 10.00
C LEU A 185 14.27 19.42 9.11
N LEU A 186 13.76 18.64 8.15
CA LEU A 186 14.55 17.92 7.15
C LEU A 186 14.88 18.80 5.95
#